data_906c139c4c7d1fbed95b0d3a6bed3143
#
_entry.id   906c139c4c7d1fbed95b0d3a6bed3143
#
_cell.length_a   1.000
_cell.length_b   1.000
_cell.length_c   1.000
_cell.angle_alpha   90.00
_cell.angle_beta   90.00
_cell.angle_gamma   90.00
#
_symmetry.space_group_name_H-M   'P 1'
#
loop_
_entity.id
_entity.type
_entity.pdbx_description
1 polymer ?
#
loop_
_entity_poly.entity_id
_entity_poly.type
_entity_poly.pdbx_seq_one_letter_code
_entity_poly.pdbx_strand_id
1 'polypeptide(L)'
;MTVSRETLLEGYFKENPAKIERYAEILQSWGIERGLIGPREGDRIWERHIANCLPVTTLIPEGVKVVDIGSGAGLPGIVIALARPDLEITLIEPLQRRVDFLNEVIAELELPITVIRGKSESVKRSFEVVTARAVAPLPKLLNISWHLVKAKGALLAMKGESAQEEIDGTEPKKHSETQLRIIELPGFEIARVIEVRKTA
;
A
#
# COMPACT_ATOMS: atom_id res chain seq x y z
N MET A 1 23.22 0.86 -4.79
CA MET A 1 22.94 -0.42 -5.50
C MET A 1 21.46 -0.70 -5.29
N THR A 2 20.72 -1.01 -6.33
CA THR A 2 19.30 -1.36 -6.24
C THR A 2 19.17 -2.84 -5.89
N VAL A 3 18.22 -3.20 -5.02
CA VAL A 3 17.93 -4.60 -4.67
C VAL A 3 17.61 -5.40 -5.94
N SER A 4 18.21 -6.60 -6.07
CA SER A 4 17.95 -7.44 -7.24
C SER A 4 16.59 -8.13 -7.15
N ARG A 5 16.04 -8.52 -8.32
CA ARG A 5 14.78 -9.29 -8.39
C ARG A 5 14.89 -10.61 -7.63
N GLU A 6 16.01 -11.32 -7.76
CA GLU A 6 16.27 -12.57 -7.05
C GLU A 6 16.20 -12.36 -5.53
N THR A 7 16.86 -11.30 -5.03
CA THR A 7 16.82 -10.95 -3.59
C THR A 7 15.39 -10.67 -3.12
N LEU A 8 14.56 -10.01 -3.95
CA LEU A 8 13.17 -9.77 -3.62
C LEU A 8 12.36 -11.06 -3.56
N LEU A 9 12.54 -11.94 -4.55
CA LEU A 9 11.83 -13.23 -4.60
C LEU A 9 12.19 -14.11 -3.41
N GLU A 10 13.47 -14.25 -3.09
CA GLU A 10 13.95 -15.07 -2.00
C GLU A 10 13.67 -14.46 -0.60
N GLY A 11 13.68 -13.15 -0.50
CA GLY A 11 13.50 -12.44 0.76
C GLY A 11 12.04 -12.26 1.17
N TYR A 12 11.21 -11.79 0.22
CA TYR A 12 9.87 -11.31 0.52
C TYR A 12 8.74 -12.13 -0.11
N PHE A 13 8.99 -12.85 -1.21
CA PHE A 13 7.96 -13.53 -1.98
C PHE A 13 8.15 -15.04 -2.05
N LYS A 14 8.81 -15.65 -1.04
CA LYS A 14 9.10 -17.09 -1.01
C LYS A 14 7.89 -17.99 -1.26
N GLU A 15 6.71 -17.59 -0.75
CA GLU A 15 5.48 -18.36 -0.88
C GLU A 15 4.75 -18.08 -2.20
N ASN A 16 5.05 -16.95 -2.84
CA ASN A 16 4.32 -16.47 -4.02
C ASN A 16 5.23 -15.96 -5.15
N PRO A 17 6.37 -16.61 -5.46
CA PRO A 17 7.32 -16.07 -6.44
C PRO A 17 6.69 -15.94 -7.84
N ALA A 18 5.97 -16.94 -8.30
CA ALA A 18 5.31 -16.90 -9.61
C ALA A 18 4.17 -15.86 -9.67
N LYS A 19 3.46 -15.65 -8.57
CA LYS A 19 2.37 -14.68 -8.51
C LYS A 19 2.87 -13.24 -8.58
N ILE A 20 3.96 -12.90 -7.87
CA ILE A 20 4.52 -11.55 -7.95
C ILE A 20 5.17 -11.27 -9.31
N GLU A 21 5.78 -12.27 -9.94
CA GLU A 21 6.30 -12.15 -11.30
C GLU A 21 5.16 -11.89 -12.29
N ARG A 22 4.08 -12.66 -12.19
CA ARG A 22 2.89 -12.46 -13.04
C ARG A 22 2.26 -11.09 -12.78
N TYR A 23 2.20 -10.62 -11.55
CA TYR A 23 1.71 -9.28 -11.23
C TYR A 23 2.57 -8.19 -11.86
N ALA A 24 3.90 -8.34 -11.84
CA ALA A 24 4.80 -7.40 -12.50
C ALA A 24 4.55 -7.32 -14.02
N GLU A 25 4.35 -8.46 -14.69
CA GLU A 25 3.97 -8.53 -16.10
C GLU A 25 2.63 -7.84 -16.39
N ILE A 26 1.64 -8.06 -15.53
CA ILE A 26 0.33 -7.40 -15.64
C ILE A 26 0.48 -5.87 -15.51
N LEU A 27 1.28 -5.40 -14.57
CA LEU A 27 1.54 -3.95 -14.43
C LEU A 27 2.24 -3.38 -15.68
N GLN A 28 3.18 -4.12 -16.26
CA GLN A 28 3.91 -3.72 -17.49
C GLN A 28 3.02 -3.72 -18.73
N SER A 29 2.01 -4.55 -18.79
CA SER A 29 1.09 -4.68 -19.92
C SER A 29 -0.24 -3.96 -19.66
N TRP A 30 -1.18 -4.63 -19.01
CA TRP A 30 -2.54 -4.09 -18.74
C TRP A 30 -2.52 -2.79 -17.93
N GLY A 31 -1.57 -2.67 -16.97
CA GLY A 31 -1.43 -1.47 -16.14
C GLY A 31 -1.07 -0.24 -16.97
N ILE A 32 -0.18 -0.38 -17.93
CA ILE A 32 0.21 0.70 -18.85
C ILE A 32 -0.90 0.96 -19.87
N GLU A 33 -1.43 -0.10 -20.50
CA GLU A 33 -2.50 0.01 -21.50
C GLU A 33 -3.73 0.74 -20.96
N ARG A 34 -4.10 0.44 -19.73
CA ARG A 34 -5.27 1.06 -19.06
C ARG A 34 -4.94 2.38 -18.34
N GLY A 35 -3.72 2.89 -18.45
CA GLY A 35 -3.28 4.16 -17.87
C GLY A 35 -3.25 4.17 -16.34
N LEU A 36 -2.99 3.02 -15.71
CA LEU A 36 -2.81 2.88 -14.26
C LEU A 36 -1.34 3.08 -13.87
N ILE A 37 -0.44 2.71 -14.76
CA ILE A 37 1.00 2.90 -14.68
C ILE A 37 1.43 3.78 -15.84
N GLY A 38 2.35 4.70 -15.60
CA GLY A 38 2.89 5.55 -16.66
C GLY A 38 3.66 4.75 -17.71
N PRO A 39 3.56 5.09 -19.00
CA PRO A 39 4.21 4.30 -20.08
C PRO A 39 5.73 4.23 -19.95
N ARG A 40 6.37 5.20 -19.26
CA ARG A 40 7.81 5.23 -19.01
C ARG A 40 8.24 4.44 -17.75
N GLU A 41 7.28 3.90 -17.02
CA GLU A 41 7.54 3.19 -15.75
C GLU A 41 7.69 1.67 -15.97
N GLY A 42 7.38 1.15 -17.16
CA GLY A 42 7.38 -0.28 -17.45
C GLY A 42 8.69 -1.00 -17.11
N ASP A 43 9.83 -0.43 -17.51
CA ASP A 43 11.16 -1.00 -17.24
C ASP A 43 11.56 -0.91 -15.74
N ARG A 44 10.82 -0.12 -14.94
CA ARG A 44 11.11 0.18 -13.54
C ARG A 44 10.07 -0.37 -12.57
N ILE A 45 9.20 -1.29 -13.03
CA ILE A 45 8.12 -1.85 -12.20
C ILE A 45 8.67 -2.48 -10.91
N TRP A 46 9.72 -3.28 -11.01
CA TRP A 46 10.33 -3.92 -9.85
C TRP A 46 10.93 -2.92 -8.88
N GLU A 47 11.66 -1.96 -9.38
CA GLU A 47 12.35 -0.96 -8.56
C GLU A 47 11.37 0.05 -7.94
N ARG A 48 10.56 0.72 -8.78
CA ARG A 48 9.74 1.87 -8.35
C ARG A 48 8.38 1.50 -7.79
N HIS A 49 7.84 0.34 -8.17
CA HIS A 49 6.49 -0.02 -7.77
C HIS A 49 6.47 -1.19 -6.79
N ILE A 50 7.16 -2.29 -7.07
CA ILE A 50 7.15 -3.47 -6.19
C ILE A 50 8.06 -3.24 -4.97
N ALA A 51 9.35 -2.99 -5.19
CA ALA A 51 10.31 -2.82 -4.09
C ALA A 51 9.91 -1.69 -3.14
N ASN A 52 9.45 -0.55 -3.66
CA ASN A 52 9.02 0.58 -2.84
C ASN A 52 7.78 0.30 -1.96
N CYS A 53 7.03 -0.77 -2.23
CA CYS A 53 5.91 -1.17 -1.37
C CYS A 53 6.33 -2.08 -0.20
N LEU A 54 7.54 -2.63 -0.20
CA LEU A 54 7.96 -3.61 0.80
C LEU A 54 8.35 -3.00 2.15
N PRO A 55 9.06 -1.86 2.23
CA PRO A 55 9.48 -1.33 3.53
C PRO A 55 8.32 -1.08 4.51
N VAL A 56 7.14 -0.68 4.03
CA VAL A 56 5.97 -0.48 4.90
C VAL A 56 5.51 -1.76 5.59
N THR A 57 5.81 -2.94 5.02
CA THR A 57 5.42 -4.24 5.61
C THR A 57 6.08 -4.49 6.97
N THR A 58 7.26 -3.89 7.22
CA THR A 58 7.97 -3.99 8.50
C THR A 58 7.25 -3.32 9.67
N LEU A 59 6.28 -2.43 9.36
CA LEU A 59 5.47 -1.72 10.35
C LEU A 59 4.12 -2.41 10.61
N ILE A 60 3.78 -3.47 9.85
CA ILE A 60 2.49 -4.17 9.93
C ILE A 60 2.64 -5.39 10.85
N PRO A 61 1.88 -5.45 11.97
CA PRO A 61 1.86 -6.62 12.85
C PRO A 61 1.41 -7.90 12.11
N GLU A 62 1.69 -9.05 12.70
CA GLU A 62 1.29 -10.34 12.12
C GLU A 62 -0.22 -10.58 12.27
N GLY A 63 -0.82 -11.22 11.27
CA GLY A 63 -2.19 -11.74 11.30
C GLY A 63 -3.30 -10.68 11.38
N VAL A 64 -3.01 -9.41 11.07
CA VAL A 64 -3.99 -8.31 11.20
C VAL A 64 -4.75 -8.04 9.90
N LYS A 65 -5.88 -7.34 10.04
CA LYS A 65 -6.65 -6.83 8.90
C LYS A 65 -6.07 -5.50 8.44
N VAL A 66 -5.74 -5.45 7.17
CA VAL A 66 -5.16 -4.27 6.51
C VAL A 66 -6.13 -3.76 5.44
N VAL A 67 -6.33 -2.47 5.39
CA VAL A 67 -7.02 -1.84 4.25
C VAL A 67 -6.08 -0.89 3.53
N ASP A 68 -6.03 -1.02 2.22
CA ASP A 68 -5.33 -0.10 1.33
C ASP A 68 -6.35 0.83 0.66
N ILE A 69 -6.20 2.14 0.86
CA ILE A 69 -7.15 3.13 0.33
C ILE A 69 -6.63 3.82 -0.92
N GLY A 70 -7.50 3.94 -1.93
CA GLY A 70 -7.11 4.47 -3.23
C GLY A 70 -6.14 3.56 -3.96
N SER A 71 -6.39 2.26 -3.92
CA SER A 71 -5.43 1.22 -4.32
C SER A 71 -4.96 1.30 -5.76
N GLY A 72 -5.72 1.94 -6.65
CA GLY A 72 -5.31 2.19 -8.04
C GLY A 72 -4.99 0.92 -8.82
N ALA A 73 -3.72 0.70 -9.11
CA ALA A 73 -3.23 -0.53 -9.73
C ALA A 73 -3.01 -1.67 -8.71
N GLY A 74 -3.37 -1.49 -7.43
CA GLY A 74 -3.16 -2.47 -6.36
C GLY A 74 -1.89 -2.20 -5.53
N LEU A 75 -1.39 -0.98 -5.56
CA LEU A 75 -0.14 -0.59 -4.91
C LEU A 75 -0.40 0.37 -3.72
N PRO A 76 -0.03 -0.01 -2.49
CA PRO A 76 0.79 -1.17 -2.09
C PRO A 76 0.02 -2.46 -1.82
N GLY A 77 -1.31 -2.49 -1.78
CA GLY A 77 -2.13 -3.56 -1.21
C GLY A 77 -1.87 -4.97 -1.77
N ILE A 78 -1.76 -5.15 -3.10
CA ILE A 78 -1.47 -6.45 -3.71
C ILE A 78 -0.04 -6.90 -3.40
N VAL A 79 0.94 -5.98 -3.42
CA VAL A 79 2.33 -6.32 -3.06
C VAL A 79 2.42 -6.76 -1.59
N ILE A 80 1.71 -6.06 -0.69
CA ILE A 80 1.63 -6.46 0.73
C ILE A 80 1.02 -7.85 0.87
N ALA A 81 -0.09 -8.15 0.18
CA ALA A 81 -0.73 -9.46 0.22
C ALA A 81 0.19 -10.59 -0.24
N LEU A 82 0.97 -10.36 -1.30
CA LEU A 82 1.92 -11.33 -1.83
C LEU A 82 3.14 -11.56 -0.94
N ALA A 83 3.60 -10.50 -0.26
CA ALA A 83 4.76 -10.56 0.64
C ALA A 83 4.38 -11.04 2.06
N ARG A 84 3.13 -10.85 2.47
CA ARG A 84 2.61 -11.14 3.82
C ARG A 84 1.29 -11.91 3.73
N PRO A 85 1.34 -13.21 3.39
CA PRO A 85 0.15 -14.05 3.25
C PRO A 85 -0.61 -14.29 4.56
N ASP A 86 -0.02 -13.91 5.69
CA ASP A 86 -0.65 -13.91 7.01
C ASP A 86 -1.71 -12.81 7.20
N LEU A 87 -1.75 -11.80 6.32
CA LEU A 87 -2.61 -10.63 6.46
C LEU A 87 -3.96 -10.80 5.71
N GLU A 88 -5.03 -10.26 6.30
CA GLU A 88 -6.32 -10.13 5.62
C GLU A 88 -6.41 -8.76 4.91
N ILE A 89 -6.26 -8.75 3.59
CA ILE A 89 -6.17 -7.51 2.79
C ILE A 89 -7.52 -7.13 2.22
N THR A 90 -7.86 -5.84 2.37
CA THR A 90 -8.99 -5.18 1.69
C THR A 90 -8.48 -4.00 0.88
N LEU A 91 -8.96 -3.84 -0.35
CA LEU A 91 -8.65 -2.70 -1.22
C LEU A 91 -9.88 -1.82 -1.36
N ILE A 92 -9.73 -0.50 -1.20
CA ILE A 92 -10.81 0.48 -1.45
C ILE A 92 -10.41 1.34 -2.65
N GLU A 93 -11.27 1.34 -3.68
CA GLU A 93 -11.04 2.13 -4.89
C GLU A 93 -12.37 2.69 -5.40
N PRO A 94 -12.51 4.02 -5.61
CA PRO A 94 -13.77 4.61 -6.06
C PRO A 94 -14.06 4.44 -7.55
N LEU A 95 -13.04 4.32 -8.41
CA LEU A 95 -13.21 4.32 -9.86
C LEU A 95 -13.48 2.92 -10.39
N GLN A 96 -14.65 2.72 -11.04
CA GLN A 96 -15.07 1.41 -11.55
C GLN A 96 -13.99 0.73 -12.40
N ARG A 97 -13.39 1.44 -13.37
CA ARG A 97 -12.37 0.89 -14.26
C ARG A 97 -11.15 0.32 -13.51
N ARG A 98 -10.81 0.91 -12.33
CA ARG A 98 -9.73 0.42 -11.47
C ARG A 98 -10.17 -0.77 -10.65
N VAL A 99 -11.41 -0.75 -10.17
CA VAL A 99 -12.01 -1.91 -9.47
C VAL A 99 -12.07 -3.12 -10.40
N ASP A 100 -12.45 -2.93 -11.67
CA ASP A 100 -12.48 -4.01 -12.67
C ASP A 100 -11.07 -4.59 -12.86
N PHE A 101 -10.05 -3.73 -13.03
CA PHE A 101 -8.65 -4.16 -13.10
C PHE A 101 -8.21 -4.93 -11.85
N LEU A 102 -8.51 -4.43 -10.65
CA LEU A 102 -8.16 -5.11 -9.40
C LEU A 102 -8.81 -6.49 -9.31
N ASN A 103 -10.08 -6.62 -9.67
CA ASN A 103 -10.79 -7.90 -9.67
C ASN A 103 -10.19 -8.88 -10.67
N GLU A 104 -9.83 -8.43 -11.89
CA GLU A 104 -9.16 -9.26 -12.88
C GLU A 104 -7.80 -9.76 -12.38
N VAL A 105 -6.98 -8.87 -11.79
CA VAL A 105 -5.68 -9.24 -11.21
C VAL A 105 -5.84 -10.23 -10.07
N ILE A 106 -6.78 -9.98 -9.16
CA ILE A 106 -7.06 -10.86 -8.00
C ILE A 106 -7.50 -12.24 -8.46
N ALA A 107 -8.36 -12.32 -9.48
CA ALA A 107 -8.80 -13.58 -10.07
C ALA A 107 -7.66 -14.33 -10.78
N GLU A 108 -6.87 -13.62 -11.60
CA GLU A 108 -5.71 -14.18 -12.31
C GLU A 108 -4.66 -14.77 -11.36
N LEU A 109 -4.44 -14.09 -10.22
CA LEU A 109 -3.43 -14.50 -9.23
C LEU A 109 -4.02 -15.35 -8.10
N GLU A 110 -5.30 -15.64 -8.12
CA GLU A 110 -6.00 -16.41 -7.07
C GLU A 110 -5.67 -15.88 -5.66
N LEU A 111 -5.87 -14.56 -5.45
CA LEU A 111 -5.56 -13.91 -4.18
C LEU A 111 -6.79 -13.79 -3.28
N PRO A 112 -6.66 -14.05 -1.96
CA PRO A 112 -7.76 -13.90 -1.00
C PRO A 112 -7.95 -12.43 -0.59
N ILE A 113 -8.14 -11.53 -1.55
CA ILE A 113 -8.27 -10.09 -1.33
C ILE A 113 -9.71 -9.65 -1.56
N THR A 114 -10.24 -8.81 -0.67
CA THR A 114 -11.55 -8.18 -0.83
C THR A 114 -11.40 -6.81 -1.49
N VAL A 115 -12.20 -6.51 -2.53
CA VAL A 115 -12.27 -5.18 -3.14
C VAL A 115 -13.59 -4.52 -2.77
N ILE A 116 -13.52 -3.29 -2.26
CA ILE A 116 -14.67 -2.44 -1.98
C ILE A 116 -14.66 -1.27 -2.97
N ARG A 117 -15.66 -1.23 -3.86
CA ARG A 117 -15.87 -0.06 -4.70
C ARG A 117 -16.51 1.06 -3.89
N GLY A 118 -15.82 2.16 -3.74
CA GLY A 118 -16.35 3.34 -3.04
C GLY A 118 -15.24 4.29 -2.58
N LYS A 119 -15.67 5.42 -2.03
CA LYS A 119 -14.78 6.32 -1.31
C LYS A 119 -14.55 5.77 0.09
N SER A 120 -13.35 5.97 0.64
CA SER A 120 -13.01 5.52 2.01
C SER A 120 -14.01 6.03 3.05
N GLU A 121 -14.52 7.26 2.90
CA GLU A 121 -15.47 7.89 3.80
C GLU A 121 -16.81 7.14 3.91
N SER A 122 -17.18 6.37 2.90
CA SER A 122 -18.44 5.60 2.86
C SER A 122 -18.34 4.23 3.54
N VAL A 123 -17.13 3.76 3.81
CA VAL A 123 -16.88 2.43 4.38
C VAL A 123 -17.06 2.46 5.90
N LYS A 124 -17.97 1.65 6.43
CA LYS A 124 -18.33 1.58 7.87
C LYS A 124 -17.60 0.42 8.58
N ARG A 125 -16.42 0.06 8.14
CA ARG A 125 -15.57 -0.97 8.75
C ARG A 125 -14.31 -0.32 9.31
N SER A 126 -13.66 -0.96 10.26
CA SER A 126 -12.37 -0.50 10.78
C SER A 126 -11.34 -1.63 10.75
N PHE A 127 -10.08 -1.27 10.65
CA PHE A 127 -8.95 -2.16 10.42
C PHE A 127 -7.82 -1.84 11.38
N GLU A 128 -7.01 -2.81 11.69
CA GLU A 128 -5.81 -2.63 12.52
C GLU A 128 -4.80 -1.72 11.83
N VAL A 129 -4.68 -1.85 10.51
CA VAL A 129 -3.78 -1.02 9.70
C VAL A 129 -4.52 -0.47 8.49
N VAL A 130 -4.33 0.81 8.23
CA VAL A 130 -4.77 1.50 7.02
C VAL A 130 -3.52 1.93 6.26
N THR A 131 -3.36 1.51 5.01
CA THR A 131 -2.27 1.94 4.14
C THR A 131 -2.76 2.92 3.09
N ALA A 132 -1.89 3.83 2.68
CA ALA A 132 -2.15 4.74 1.57
C ALA A 132 -0.84 5.12 0.87
N ARG A 133 -0.86 5.14 -0.47
CA ARG A 133 0.23 5.60 -1.31
C ARG A 133 -0.30 6.55 -2.36
N ALA A 134 0.26 7.77 -2.43
CA ALA A 134 -0.09 8.79 -3.45
C ALA A 134 -1.58 9.17 -3.51
N VAL A 135 -2.30 9.12 -2.38
CA VAL A 135 -3.75 9.41 -2.31
C VAL A 135 -4.01 10.90 -2.11
N ALA A 136 -3.47 11.49 -1.04
CA ALA A 136 -3.68 12.88 -0.66
C ALA A 136 -2.61 13.37 0.33
N PRO A 137 -2.43 14.69 0.54
CA PRO A 137 -1.69 15.23 1.67
C PRO A 137 -2.25 14.74 3.01
N LEU A 138 -1.40 14.70 4.06
CA LEU A 138 -1.74 14.11 5.36
C LEU A 138 -3.04 14.65 5.99
N PRO A 139 -3.31 15.98 6.03
CA PRO A 139 -4.54 16.48 6.62
C PRO A 139 -5.80 15.92 5.96
N LYS A 140 -5.81 15.89 4.62
CA LYS A 140 -6.91 15.34 3.85
C LYS A 140 -7.01 13.82 4.02
N LEU A 141 -5.87 13.13 4.01
CA LEU A 141 -5.80 11.68 4.20
C LEU A 141 -6.40 11.28 5.55
N LEU A 142 -6.04 11.96 6.62
CA LEU A 142 -6.64 11.75 7.95
C LEU A 142 -8.15 11.98 7.97
N ASN A 143 -8.64 12.99 7.28
CA ASN A 143 -10.08 13.28 7.26
C ASN A 143 -10.89 12.16 6.56
N ILE A 144 -10.34 11.57 5.50
CA ILE A 144 -11.04 10.55 4.72
C ILE A 144 -10.84 9.12 5.27
N SER A 145 -9.86 8.88 6.14
CA SER A 145 -9.47 7.52 6.55
C SER A 145 -9.43 7.26 8.05
N TRP A 146 -9.44 8.29 8.92
CA TRP A 146 -9.26 8.11 10.36
C TRP A 146 -10.31 7.20 11.02
N HIS A 147 -11.53 7.21 10.54
CA HIS A 147 -12.62 6.35 11.02
C HIS A 147 -12.38 4.86 10.69
N LEU A 148 -11.55 4.56 9.66
CA LEU A 148 -11.17 3.20 9.30
C LEU A 148 -10.11 2.60 10.25
N VAL A 149 -9.39 3.46 11.00
CA VAL A 149 -8.38 3.00 11.96
C VAL A 149 -9.04 2.55 13.26
N LYS A 150 -8.87 1.29 13.65
CA LYS A 150 -9.31 0.75 14.94
C LYS A 150 -8.61 1.43 16.12
N ALA A 151 -9.17 1.31 17.30
CA ALA A 151 -8.45 1.60 18.55
C ALA A 151 -7.12 0.81 18.58
N LYS A 152 -6.04 1.46 18.96
CA LYS A 152 -4.65 0.93 18.95
C LYS A 152 -4.11 0.56 17.55
N GLY A 153 -4.88 0.82 16.48
CA GLY A 153 -4.44 0.65 15.10
C GLY A 153 -3.63 1.83 14.58
N ALA A 154 -3.20 1.76 13.33
CA ALA A 154 -2.37 2.78 12.70
C ALA A 154 -2.78 3.07 11.24
N LEU A 155 -2.65 4.34 10.85
CA LEU A 155 -2.54 4.76 9.46
C LEU A 155 -1.05 4.80 9.08
N LEU A 156 -0.68 4.11 8.02
CA LEU A 156 0.66 4.06 7.44
C LEU A 156 0.62 4.73 6.06
N ALA A 157 0.94 6.01 6.01
CA ALA A 157 0.96 6.79 4.77
C ALA A 157 2.36 6.79 4.15
N MET A 158 2.50 6.13 3.01
CA MET A 158 3.76 6.14 2.23
C MET A 158 3.92 7.50 1.57
N LYS A 159 5.05 8.16 1.83
CA LYS A 159 5.32 9.54 1.43
C LYS A 159 6.70 9.70 0.80
N GLY A 160 6.90 10.84 0.14
CA GLY A 160 8.20 11.28 -0.36
C GLY A 160 8.98 12.15 0.63
N GLU A 161 9.85 12.99 0.11
CA GLU A 161 10.75 13.85 0.89
C GLU A 161 10.03 14.89 1.74
N SER A 162 8.85 15.35 1.30
CA SER A 162 8.02 16.32 2.05
C SER A 162 7.28 15.75 3.25
N ALA A 163 7.53 14.49 3.64
CA ALA A 163 6.80 13.83 4.71
C ALA A 163 6.83 14.58 6.04
N GLN A 164 7.98 15.16 6.43
CA GLN A 164 8.10 15.95 7.65
C GLN A 164 7.30 17.25 7.57
N GLU A 165 7.36 17.94 6.45
CA GLU A 165 6.58 19.18 6.22
C GLU A 165 5.07 18.91 6.31
N GLU A 166 4.62 17.75 5.79
CA GLU A 166 3.21 17.36 5.91
C GLU A 166 2.81 17.10 7.39
N ILE A 167 3.69 16.54 8.21
CA ILE A 167 3.45 16.36 9.64
C ILE A 167 3.36 17.71 10.33
N ASP A 168 4.35 18.59 10.11
CA ASP A 168 4.45 19.90 10.76
C ASP A 168 3.24 20.79 10.41
N GLY A 169 2.71 20.65 9.18
CA GLY A 169 1.52 21.35 8.70
C GLY A 169 0.17 20.70 9.07
N THR A 170 0.18 19.62 9.86
CA THR A 170 -1.03 18.85 10.18
C THR A 170 -1.39 18.96 11.66
N GLU A 171 -2.63 19.39 11.96
CA GLU A 171 -3.14 19.32 13.33
C GLU A 171 -3.29 17.86 13.78
N PRO A 172 -2.74 17.47 14.96
CA PRO A 172 -2.87 16.12 15.48
C PRO A 172 -4.34 15.72 15.69
N LYS A 173 -4.67 14.49 15.35
CA LYS A 173 -5.98 13.94 15.73
C LYS A 173 -6.03 13.68 17.23
N LYS A 174 -7.21 13.87 17.83
CA LYS A 174 -7.42 13.55 19.24
C LYS A 174 -7.09 12.06 19.49
N HIS A 175 -6.38 11.78 20.58
CA HIS A 175 -5.91 10.43 20.92
C HIS A 175 -5.09 9.77 19.80
N SER A 176 -4.13 10.50 19.26
CA SER A 176 -3.18 9.96 18.28
C SER A 176 -1.74 10.38 18.57
N GLU A 177 -0.83 9.54 18.12
CA GLU A 177 0.60 9.82 18.04
C GLU A 177 1.03 9.75 16.57
N THR A 178 1.79 10.77 16.13
CA THR A 178 2.29 10.87 14.75
C THR A 178 3.80 10.79 14.76
N GLN A 179 4.36 9.91 13.93
CA GLN A 179 5.79 9.72 13.78
C GLN A 179 6.17 9.59 12.30
N LEU A 180 7.29 10.17 11.91
CA LEU A 180 7.94 9.86 10.65
C LEU A 180 8.83 8.62 10.83
N ARG A 181 8.49 7.55 10.14
CA ARG A 181 9.28 6.33 10.08
C ARG A 181 10.16 6.37 8.85
N ILE A 182 11.46 6.45 9.07
CA ILE A 182 12.47 6.32 8.02
C ILE A 182 12.94 4.88 8.03
N ILE A 183 12.74 4.17 6.92
CA ILE A 183 13.05 2.75 6.82
C ILE A 183 14.15 2.58 5.79
N GLU A 184 15.29 2.12 6.26
CA GLU A 184 16.47 1.83 5.46
C GLU A 184 16.69 0.32 5.42
N LEU A 185 16.47 -0.26 4.24
CA LEU A 185 16.73 -1.68 3.98
C LEU A 185 17.87 -1.82 2.97
N PRO A 186 18.75 -2.82 3.11
CA PRO A 186 19.86 -3.01 2.20
C PRO A 186 19.39 -3.14 0.72
N GLY A 187 19.86 -2.22 -0.12
CA GLY A 187 19.52 -2.21 -1.54
C GLY A 187 18.20 -1.54 -1.91
N PHE A 188 17.40 -1.08 -0.95
CA PHE A 188 16.18 -0.33 -1.21
C PHE A 188 16.43 1.18 -1.20
N GLU A 189 15.57 1.93 -1.88
CA GLU A 189 15.46 3.37 -1.64
C GLU A 189 14.96 3.62 -0.22
N ILE A 190 15.41 4.72 0.40
CA ILE A 190 14.94 5.13 1.73
C ILE A 190 13.43 5.37 1.68
N ALA A 191 12.69 4.56 2.40
CA ALA A 191 11.25 4.71 2.49
C ALA A 191 10.87 5.63 3.65
N ARG A 192 9.91 6.53 3.39
CA ARG A 192 9.33 7.44 4.38
C ARG A 192 7.87 7.09 4.56
N VAL A 193 7.51 6.72 5.78
CA VAL A 193 6.12 6.40 6.14
C VAL A 193 5.71 7.29 7.30
N ILE A 194 4.65 8.05 7.12
CA ILE A 194 4.01 8.73 8.24
C ILE A 194 3.12 7.72 8.93
N GLU A 195 3.49 7.36 10.14
CA GLU A 195 2.67 6.53 11.03
C GLU A 195 1.83 7.43 11.92
N VAL A 196 0.49 7.30 11.84
CA VAL A 196 -0.43 7.94 12.78
C VAL A 196 -1.16 6.84 13.54
N ARG A 197 -0.75 6.62 14.79
CA ARG A 197 -1.27 5.57 15.67
C ARG A 197 -2.42 6.10 16.53
N LYS A 198 -3.50 5.36 16.63
CA LYS A 198 -4.60 5.63 17.51
C LYS A 198 -4.31 5.06 18.90
N THR A 199 -4.31 5.90 19.94
CA THR A 199 -3.90 5.51 21.29
C THR A 199 -5.06 4.98 22.15
N ALA A 200 -6.29 5.27 21.78
CA ALA A 200 -7.50 4.81 22.47
C ALA A 200 -8.63 4.50 21.48
#